data_4ea06c7a67e3a80936271905693656d0
#
_entry.id   4ea06c7a67e3a80936271905693656d0
#
_cell.length_a   1.000
_cell.length_b   1.000
_cell.length_c   1.000
_cell.angle_alpha   90.00
_cell.angle_beta   90.00
_cell.angle_gamma   90.00
#
_symmetry.space_group_name_H-M   'P 1'
#
loop_
_entity.id
_entity.type
_entity.pdbx_description
1 polymer ?
#
loop_
_entity_poly.entity_id
_entity_poly.type
_entity_poly.pdbx_seq_one_letter_code
_entity_poly.pdbx_strand_id
1 'polypeptide(L)'
;MRYDDNHKERTRARVLAEAAAAIRSKGAERVGVAEVMAGAGLTHGGFYAHFKSKDDLLTEAISYMFDDAYASFLRHTEGRAPADALSNYIDAYLATSHRDDRAHSCPLAALSGDLPNMPAAARARFADGTERLVAALAKLVKKLGAKNAEALAWSALAEMAGALALSRTVSDADRSTQILRNSRAMIRSRLGLDPLERRS
;
A
#
# COMPACT_ATOMS: atom_id res chain seq x y z
N MET A 1 -0.39 23.23 27.93
CA MET A 1 0.56 22.97 26.85
C MET A 1 0.48 21.55 26.32
N ARG A 2 0.64 20.49 27.11
CA ARG A 2 0.62 19.07 26.66
C ARG A 2 -0.74 18.57 26.09
N TYR A 3 -1.86 19.17 26.49
CA TYR A 3 -3.22 18.79 26.04
C TYR A 3 -3.53 19.33 24.63
N ASP A 4 -2.99 20.49 24.29
CA ASP A 4 -3.18 21.17 22.99
C ASP A 4 -2.38 20.49 21.86
N ASP A 5 -1.16 20.04 22.16
CA ASP A 5 -0.29 19.32 21.21
C ASP A 5 -0.91 17.98 20.78
N ASN A 6 -1.46 17.21 21.73
CA ASN A 6 -2.13 15.93 21.45
C ASN A 6 -3.39 16.11 20.58
N HIS A 7 -4.14 17.20 20.78
CA HIS A 7 -5.30 17.52 19.96
C HIS A 7 -4.89 17.88 18.52
N LYS A 8 -3.83 18.67 18.36
CA LYS A 8 -3.29 19.07 17.06
C LYS A 8 -2.76 17.86 16.27
N GLU A 9 -2.05 16.93 16.93
CA GLU A 9 -1.56 15.69 16.33
C GLU A 9 -2.70 14.78 15.87
N ARG A 10 -3.72 14.57 16.69
CA ARG A 10 -4.92 13.79 16.33
C ARG A 10 -5.66 14.40 15.14
N THR A 11 -5.79 15.71 15.12
CA THR A 11 -6.44 16.43 14.03
C THR A 11 -5.64 16.27 12.74
N ARG A 12 -4.30 16.41 12.79
CA ARG A 12 -3.42 16.20 11.65
C ARG A 12 -3.50 14.76 11.13
N ALA A 13 -3.52 13.76 12.01
CA ALA A 13 -3.67 12.36 11.63
C ALA A 13 -5.00 12.10 10.91
N ARG A 14 -6.12 12.71 11.35
CA ARG A 14 -7.41 12.59 10.63
C ARG A 14 -7.33 13.21 9.24
N VAL A 15 -6.73 14.38 9.09
CA VAL A 15 -6.56 15.01 7.76
C VAL A 15 -5.71 14.13 6.84
N LEU A 16 -4.63 13.52 7.35
CA LEU A 16 -3.79 12.61 6.58
C LEU A 16 -4.55 11.34 6.17
N ALA A 17 -5.35 10.76 7.04
CA ALA A 17 -6.18 9.60 6.73
C ALA A 17 -7.18 9.91 5.61
N GLU A 18 -7.90 11.03 5.70
CA GLU A 18 -8.84 11.48 4.67
C GLU A 18 -8.12 11.79 3.35
N ALA A 19 -6.99 12.49 3.39
CA ALA A 19 -6.19 12.76 2.20
C ALA A 19 -5.73 11.46 1.53
N ALA A 20 -5.21 10.51 2.31
CA ALA A 20 -4.75 9.22 1.82
C ALA A 20 -5.88 8.43 1.15
N ALA A 21 -7.06 8.35 1.77
CA ALA A 21 -8.23 7.66 1.22
C ALA A 21 -8.72 8.32 -0.08
N ALA A 22 -8.83 9.65 -0.12
CA ALA A 22 -9.25 10.41 -1.28
C ALA A 22 -8.26 10.26 -2.44
N ILE A 23 -6.95 10.39 -2.17
CA ILE A 23 -5.87 10.27 -3.16
C ILE A 23 -5.82 8.86 -3.75
N ARG A 24 -5.89 7.80 -2.94
CA ARG A 24 -5.92 6.41 -3.43
C ARG A 24 -7.14 6.13 -4.31
N SER A 25 -8.28 6.75 -4.01
CA SER A 25 -9.53 6.51 -4.73
C SER A 25 -9.67 7.30 -6.03
N LYS A 26 -9.16 8.55 -6.07
CA LYS A 26 -9.41 9.53 -7.13
C LYS A 26 -8.16 9.93 -7.91
N GLY A 27 -6.97 9.63 -7.40
CA GLY A 27 -5.68 10.13 -7.89
C GLY A 27 -5.28 11.47 -7.25
N ALA A 28 -3.99 11.77 -7.21
CA ALA A 28 -3.42 12.91 -6.49
C ALA A 28 -3.88 14.28 -7.03
N GLU A 29 -4.04 14.42 -8.35
CA GLU A 29 -4.42 15.69 -8.98
C GLU A 29 -5.85 16.12 -8.66
N ARG A 30 -6.77 15.14 -8.57
CA ARG A 30 -8.21 15.38 -8.41
C ARG A 30 -8.65 15.70 -6.99
N VAL A 31 -7.77 15.56 -6.02
CA VAL A 31 -8.10 15.81 -4.61
C VAL A 31 -7.84 17.27 -4.25
N GLY A 32 -8.89 17.96 -3.79
CA GLY A 32 -8.83 19.35 -3.35
C GLY A 32 -8.64 19.45 -1.83
N VAL A 33 -7.92 20.49 -1.37
CA VAL A 33 -7.72 20.76 0.05
C VAL A 33 -9.06 20.95 0.80
N ALA A 34 -10.02 21.65 0.19
CA ALA A 34 -11.34 21.88 0.80
C ALA A 34 -12.10 20.57 1.05
N GLU A 35 -12.03 19.63 0.08
CA GLU A 35 -12.64 18.31 0.20
C GLU A 35 -12.04 17.50 1.35
N VAL A 36 -10.71 17.44 1.43
CA VAL A 36 -9.98 16.73 2.50
C VAL A 36 -10.31 17.32 3.88
N MET A 37 -10.31 18.65 4.00
CA MET A 37 -10.62 19.30 5.26
C MET A 37 -12.08 19.04 5.69
N ALA A 38 -13.02 19.11 4.75
CA ALA A 38 -14.41 18.78 5.03
C ALA A 38 -14.61 17.33 5.45
N GLY A 39 -13.96 16.36 4.78
CA GLY A 39 -13.96 14.95 5.16
C GLY A 39 -13.39 14.70 6.55
N ALA A 40 -12.37 15.47 6.95
CA ALA A 40 -11.82 15.45 8.30
C ALA A 40 -12.69 16.21 9.34
N GLY A 41 -13.84 16.76 8.96
CA GLY A 41 -14.72 17.55 9.86
C GLY A 41 -14.13 18.91 10.26
N LEU A 42 -13.35 19.53 9.37
CA LEU A 42 -12.63 20.79 9.60
C LEU A 42 -12.99 21.84 8.54
N THR A 43 -12.77 23.11 8.89
CA THR A 43 -12.90 24.20 7.91
C THR A 43 -11.67 24.32 7.05
N HIS A 44 -11.83 24.79 5.79
CA HIS A 44 -10.71 25.03 4.88
C HIS A 44 -9.64 25.97 5.49
N GLY A 45 -10.06 26.98 6.28
CA GLY A 45 -9.15 27.94 6.93
C GLY A 45 -8.19 27.30 7.93
N GLY A 46 -8.54 26.14 8.50
CA GLY A 46 -7.68 25.38 9.41
C GLY A 46 -6.51 24.65 8.73
N PHE A 47 -6.48 24.57 7.40
CA PHE A 47 -5.47 23.82 6.65
C PHE A 47 -4.04 24.26 6.95
N TYR A 48 -3.80 25.56 6.89
CA TYR A 48 -2.45 26.13 7.06
C TYR A 48 -1.89 26.03 8.50
N ALA A 49 -2.72 25.65 9.47
CA ALA A 49 -2.24 25.29 10.81
C ALA A 49 -1.53 23.92 10.85
N HIS A 50 -1.75 23.07 9.82
CA HIS A 50 -1.25 21.70 9.76
C HIS A 50 -0.29 21.44 8.61
N PHE A 51 -0.48 22.09 7.45
CA PHE A 51 0.29 21.84 6.22
C PHE A 51 0.65 23.18 5.55
N LYS A 52 1.87 23.24 4.99
CA LYS A 52 2.40 24.45 4.34
C LYS A 52 1.80 24.70 2.96
N SER A 53 1.43 23.60 2.25
CA SER A 53 0.89 23.62 0.90
C SER A 53 0.16 22.32 0.57
N LYS A 54 -0.54 22.26 -0.58
CA LYS A 54 -1.11 21.02 -1.10
C LYS A 54 -0.02 19.97 -1.36
N ASP A 55 1.15 20.37 -1.84
CA ASP A 55 2.29 19.48 -2.09
C ASP A 55 2.87 18.89 -0.78
N ASP A 56 2.87 19.68 0.29
CA ASP A 56 3.25 19.22 1.63
C ASP A 56 2.25 18.18 2.14
N LEU A 57 0.95 18.43 2.03
CA LEU A 57 -0.09 17.46 2.35
C LEU A 57 0.07 16.17 1.53
N LEU A 58 0.30 16.27 0.22
CA LEU A 58 0.49 15.10 -0.66
C LEU A 58 1.70 14.28 -0.24
N THR A 59 2.83 14.94 0.04
CA THR A 59 4.06 14.29 0.49
C THR A 59 3.87 13.52 1.78
N GLU A 60 3.20 14.14 2.75
CA GLU A 60 2.90 13.52 4.05
C GLU A 60 1.85 12.41 3.93
N ALA A 61 0.84 12.58 3.06
CA ALA A 61 -0.16 11.55 2.80
C ALA A 61 0.46 10.30 2.17
N ILE A 62 1.45 10.44 1.28
CA ILE A 62 2.19 9.30 0.73
C ILE A 62 2.97 8.58 1.82
N SER A 63 3.65 9.30 2.72
CA SER A 63 4.31 8.68 3.87
C SER A 63 3.32 7.89 4.73
N TYR A 64 2.17 8.49 5.05
CA TYR A 64 1.09 7.86 5.80
C TYR A 64 0.58 6.58 5.11
N MET A 65 0.40 6.61 3.78
CA MET A 65 -0.05 5.44 3.01
C MET A 65 0.94 4.27 3.11
N PHE A 66 2.23 4.54 3.06
CA PHE A 66 3.25 3.49 3.21
C PHE A 66 3.40 2.99 4.64
N ASP A 67 3.18 3.84 5.64
CA ASP A 67 3.13 3.41 7.04
C ASP A 67 1.95 2.47 7.28
N ASP A 68 0.78 2.78 6.72
CA ASP A 68 -0.41 1.94 6.76
C ASP A 68 -0.18 0.59 6.01
N ALA A 69 0.41 0.64 4.80
CA ALA A 69 0.77 -0.57 4.05
C ALA A 69 1.78 -1.44 4.79
N TYR A 70 2.78 -0.82 5.44
CA TYR A 70 3.76 -1.55 6.26
C TYR A 70 3.13 -2.13 7.54
N ALA A 71 2.25 -1.40 8.20
CA ALA A 71 1.48 -1.90 9.33
C ALA A 71 0.60 -3.10 8.91
N SER A 72 -0.01 -3.03 7.72
CA SER A 72 -0.74 -4.16 7.15
C SER A 72 0.18 -5.37 6.90
N PHE A 73 1.37 -5.15 6.34
CA PHE A 73 2.37 -6.22 6.19
C PHE A 73 2.68 -6.88 7.53
N LEU A 74 2.95 -6.10 8.59
CA LEU A 74 3.24 -6.65 9.93
C LEU A 74 2.07 -7.46 10.49
N ARG A 75 0.83 -6.98 10.39
CA ARG A 75 -0.37 -7.73 10.86
C ARG A 75 -0.48 -9.13 10.27
N HIS A 76 -0.04 -9.32 9.02
CA HIS A 76 -0.11 -10.60 8.33
C HIS A 76 1.14 -11.49 8.52
N THR A 77 2.26 -10.91 8.98
CA THR A 77 3.54 -11.62 9.01
C THR A 77 4.11 -11.81 10.42
N GLU A 78 3.79 -10.93 11.38
CA GLU A 78 4.37 -10.95 12.71
C GLU A 78 3.96 -12.20 13.49
N GLY A 79 4.92 -12.79 14.22
CA GLY A 79 4.70 -13.99 15.03
C GLY A 79 4.51 -15.29 14.24
N ARG A 80 4.70 -15.32 12.93
CA ARG A 80 4.48 -16.48 12.06
C ARG A 80 5.78 -17.05 11.51
N ALA A 81 5.78 -18.34 11.19
CA ALA A 81 6.86 -18.94 10.40
C ALA A 81 6.98 -18.25 9.03
N PRO A 82 8.18 -18.14 8.45
CA PRO A 82 8.40 -17.36 7.22
C PRO A 82 7.49 -17.74 6.05
N ALA A 83 7.23 -19.04 5.86
CA ALA A 83 6.35 -19.52 4.79
C ALA A 83 4.89 -19.11 5.01
N ASP A 84 4.40 -19.24 6.23
CA ASP A 84 3.03 -18.87 6.63
C ASP A 84 2.85 -17.34 6.57
N ALA A 85 3.86 -16.59 7.02
CA ALA A 85 3.88 -15.14 6.96
C ALA A 85 3.73 -14.63 5.51
N LEU A 86 4.54 -15.15 4.58
CA LEU A 86 4.46 -14.80 3.18
C LEU A 86 3.13 -15.22 2.56
N SER A 87 2.68 -16.45 2.82
CA SER A 87 1.40 -16.95 2.32
C SER A 87 0.24 -16.06 2.76
N ASN A 88 0.15 -15.74 4.06
CA ASN A 88 -0.89 -14.86 4.59
C ASN A 88 -0.86 -13.46 3.99
N TYR A 89 0.33 -12.88 3.83
CA TYR A 89 0.45 -11.54 3.24
C TYR A 89 0.04 -11.54 1.77
N ILE A 90 0.50 -12.52 0.97
CA ILE A 90 0.13 -12.66 -0.44
C ILE A 90 -1.38 -12.87 -0.59
N ASP A 91 -1.98 -13.73 0.26
CA ASP A 91 -3.40 -14.03 0.24
C ASP A 91 -4.24 -12.79 0.58
N ALA A 92 -3.85 -12.03 1.60
CA ALA A 92 -4.51 -10.79 1.98
C ALA A 92 -4.35 -9.70 0.91
N TYR A 93 -3.15 -9.56 0.34
CA TYR A 93 -2.87 -8.56 -0.69
C TYR A 93 -3.67 -8.80 -1.98
N LEU A 94 -3.79 -10.07 -2.41
CA LEU A 94 -4.51 -10.49 -3.61
C LEU A 94 -5.95 -10.94 -3.31
N ALA A 95 -6.53 -10.49 -2.20
CA ALA A 95 -7.93 -10.71 -1.89
C ALA A 95 -8.86 -9.77 -2.68
N THR A 96 -10.08 -10.23 -2.98
CA THR A 96 -11.12 -9.39 -3.61
C THR A 96 -11.49 -8.21 -2.73
N SER A 97 -11.51 -8.39 -1.40
CA SER A 97 -11.73 -7.30 -0.44
C SER A 97 -10.69 -6.17 -0.57
N HIS A 98 -9.40 -6.48 -0.79
CA HIS A 98 -8.38 -5.47 -1.04
C HIS A 98 -8.52 -4.81 -2.42
N ARG A 99 -8.97 -5.58 -3.44
CA ARG A 99 -9.30 -5.01 -4.75
C ARG A 99 -10.42 -3.98 -4.64
N ASP A 100 -11.46 -4.27 -3.89
CA ASP A 100 -12.68 -3.47 -3.82
C ASP A 100 -12.55 -2.28 -2.87
N ASP A 101 -11.72 -2.38 -1.82
CA ASP A 101 -11.40 -1.27 -0.91
C ASP A 101 -10.29 -0.37 -1.48
N ARG A 102 -10.67 0.52 -2.40
CA ARG A 102 -9.73 1.44 -3.03
C ARG A 102 -9.15 2.46 -2.06
N ALA A 103 -9.92 2.88 -1.07
CA ALA A 103 -9.52 3.91 -0.10
C ALA A 103 -8.35 3.48 0.80
N HIS A 104 -8.26 2.17 1.10
CA HIS A 104 -7.19 1.61 1.92
C HIS A 104 -6.24 0.70 1.13
N SER A 105 -6.27 0.78 -0.20
CA SER A 105 -5.43 -0.02 -1.08
C SER A 105 -3.95 0.35 -0.98
N CYS A 106 -3.09 -0.60 -1.37
CA CYS A 106 -1.65 -0.37 -1.46
C CYS A 106 -1.35 0.81 -2.40
N PRO A 107 -0.52 1.79 -1.98
CA PRO A 107 -0.17 2.95 -2.80
C PRO A 107 0.49 2.57 -4.12
N LEU A 108 1.22 1.46 -4.20
CA LEU A 108 1.82 0.98 -5.45
C LEU A 108 0.76 0.69 -6.51
N ALA A 109 -0.30 -0.04 -6.16
CA ALA A 109 -1.36 -0.37 -7.11
C ALA A 109 -2.27 0.83 -7.43
N ALA A 110 -2.32 1.83 -6.56
CA ALA A 110 -3.21 2.98 -6.71
C ALA A 110 -2.56 4.14 -7.48
N LEU A 111 -1.26 4.41 -7.28
CA LEU A 111 -0.64 5.68 -7.63
C LEU A 111 0.61 5.59 -8.51
N SER A 112 1.11 4.39 -8.88
CA SER A 112 2.33 4.29 -9.70
C SER A 112 2.24 5.06 -11.02
N GLY A 113 1.06 5.15 -11.62
CA GLY A 113 0.82 5.92 -12.85
C GLY A 113 0.83 7.44 -12.65
N ASP A 114 0.58 7.92 -11.43
CA ASP A 114 0.51 9.35 -11.13
C ASP A 114 1.89 9.95 -10.79
N LEU A 115 2.90 9.11 -10.52
CA LEU A 115 4.21 9.53 -10.04
C LEU A 115 4.92 10.57 -10.92
N PRO A 116 4.89 10.48 -12.28
CA PRO A 116 5.53 11.49 -13.12
C PRO A 116 5.04 12.92 -12.87
N ASN A 117 3.80 13.07 -12.42
CA ASN A 117 3.13 14.35 -12.20
C ASN A 117 3.21 14.83 -10.75
N MET A 118 3.81 14.04 -9.85
CA MET A 118 3.92 14.38 -8.44
C MET A 118 5.15 15.25 -8.14
N PRO A 119 5.12 16.09 -7.09
CA PRO A 119 6.28 16.80 -6.57
C PRO A 119 7.45 15.87 -6.26
N ALA A 120 8.68 16.34 -6.44
CA ALA A 120 9.89 15.55 -6.21
C ALA A 120 9.95 14.94 -4.80
N ALA A 121 9.52 15.70 -3.78
CA ALA A 121 9.46 15.22 -2.39
C ALA A 121 8.48 14.04 -2.23
N ALA A 122 7.32 14.09 -2.88
CA ALA A 122 6.32 13.03 -2.87
C ALA A 122 6.86 11.76 -3.56
N ARG A 123 7.55 11.92 -4.72
CA ARG A 123 8.20 10.81 -5.41
C ARG A 123 9.29 10.14 -4.55
N ALA A 124 10.08 10.93 -3.83
CA ALA A 124 11.11 10.41 -2.91
C ALA A 124 10.46 9.57 -1.80
N ARG A 125 9.39 10.06 -1.15
CA ARG A 125 8.66 9.29 -0.13
C ARG A 125 8.06 8.01 -0.68
N PHE A 126 7.60 8.03 -1.93
CA PHE A 126 7.08 6.84 -2.59
C PHE A 126 8.19 5.79 -2.81
N ALA A 127 9.38 6.20 -3.27
CA ALA A 127 10.54 5.33 -3.43
C ALA A 127 10.96 4.71 -2.08
N ASP A 128 11.16 5.54 -1.04
CA ASP A 128 11.53 5.10 0.31
C ASP A 128 10.53 4.06 0.86
N GLY A 129 9.24 4.32 0.70
CA GLY A 129 8.19 3.41 1.16
C GLY A 129 8.17 2.08 0.40
N THR A 130 8.42 2.11 -0.91
CA THR A 130 8.54 0.93 -1.76
C THR A 130 9.73 0.07 -1.33
N GLU A 131 10.90 0.68 -1.18
CA GLU A 131 12.12 -0.01 -0.73
C GLU A 131 11.95 -0.64 0.65
N ARG A 132 11.27 0.05 1.57
CA ARG A 132 10.96 -0.50 2.90
C ARG A 132 10.10 -1.77 2.83
N LEU A 133 9.07 -1.81 1.98
CA LEU A 133 8.25 -3.00 1.78
C LEU A 133 9.03 -4.13 1.14
N VAL A 134 9.83 -3.85 0.10
CA VAL A 134 10.69 -4.84 -0.55
C VAL A 134 11.70 -5.43 0.43
N ALA A 135 12.37 -4.59 1.23
CA ALA A 135 13.33 -5.05 2.23
C ALA A 135 12.68 -5.96 3.28
N ALA A 136 11.43 -5.66 3.68
CA ALA A 136 10.68 -6.49 4.61
C ALA A 136 10.32 -7.85 4.01
N LEU A 137 9.84 -7.88 2.76
CA LEU A 137 9.59 -9.11 2.02
C LEU A 137 10.86 -9.94 1.81
N ALA A 138 11.97 -9.29 1.39
CA ALA A 138 13.25 -9.94 1.16
C ALA A 138 13.79 -10.63 2.42
N LYS A 139 13.58 -10.04 3.61
CA LYS A 139 13.95 -10.68 4.89
C LYS A 139 13.22 -12.01 5.10
N LEU A 140 11.93 -12.10 4.76
CA LEU A 140 11.17 -13.33 4.88
C LEU A 140 11.59 -14.36 3.82
N VAL A 141 11.75 -13.93 2.56
CA VAL A 141 12.22 -14.78 1.44
C VAL A 141 13.62 -15.35 1.73
N LYS A 142 14.52 -14.54 2.31
CA LYS A 142 15.86 -15.00 2.73
C LYS A 142 15.78 -16.10 3.81
N LYS A 143 14.83 -16.00 4.74
CA LYS A 143 14.62 -17.02 5.76
C LYS A 143 14.11 -18.36 5.20
N LEU A 144 13.56 -18.37 3.97
CA LEU A 144 13.23 -19.60 3.24
C LEU A 144 14.45 -20.23 2.53
N GLY A 145 15.63 -19.62 2.62
CA GLY A 145 16.87 -20.14 2.00
C GLY A 145 17.14 -19.62 0.59
N ALA A 146 16.36 -18.69 0.07
CA ALA A 146 16.56 -18.16 -1.27
C ALA A 146 17.82 -17.28 -1.34
N LYS A 147 18.71 -17.58 -2.32
CA LYS A 147 19.96 -16.82 -2.55
C LYS A 147 19.72 -15.45 -3.17
N ASN A 148 18.67 -15.30 -3.97
CA ASN A 148 18.28 -14.07 -4.69
C ASN A 148 17.04 -13.40 -4.07
N ALA A 149 16.98 -13.37 -2.73
CA ALA A 149 15.80 -12.97 -1.97
C ALA A 149 15.28 -11.55 -2.32
N GLU A 150 16.18 -10.61 -2.56
CA GLU A 150 15.81 -9.24 -2.93
C GLU A 150 15.14 -9.19 -4.32
N ALA A 151 15.73 -9.84 -5.31
CA ALA A 151 15.14 -9.90 -6.65
C ALA A 151 13.76 -10.58 -6.66
N LEU A 152 13.60 -11.65 -5.86
CA LEU A 152 12.32 -12.32 -5.67
C LEU A 152 11.29 -11.43 -4.98
N ALA A 153 11.70 -10.65 -3.99
CA ALA A 153 10.83 -9.70 -3.29
C ALA A 153 10.34 -8.58 -4.22
N TRP A 154 11.24 -7.98 -5.02
CA TRP A 154 10.88 -7.00 -6.04
C TRP A 154 9.89 -7.58 -7.05
N SER A 155 10.20 -8.77 -7.58
CA SER A 155 9.34 -9.45 -8.56
C SER A 155 7.95 -9.78 -7.97
N ALA A 156 7.90 -10.28 -6.74
CA ALA A 156 6.63 -10.60 -6.07
C ALA A 156 5.80 -9.35 -5.81
N LEU A 157 6.40 -8.27 -5.30
CA LEU A 157 5.69 -7.02 -5.03
C LEU A 157 5.19 -6.36 -6.32
N ALA A 158 6.00 -6.36 -7.38
CA ALA A 158 5.61 -5.82 -8.69
C ALA A 158 4.42 -6.61 -9.27
N GLU A 159 4.44 -7.95 -9.19
CA GLU A 159 3.33 -8.80 -9.65
C GLU A 159 2.08 -8.59 -8.81
N MET A 160 2.18 -8.52 -7.49
CA MET A 160 1.05 -8.24 -6.61
C MET A 160 0.40 -6.90 -6.93
N ALA A 161 1.20 -5.84 -7.07
CA ALA A 161 0.69 -4.50 -7.38
C ALA A 161 0.06 -4.45 -8.78
N GLY A 162 0.71 -5.05 -9.77
CA GLY A 162 0.21 -5.14 -11.15
C GLY A 162 -1.09 -5.95 -11.24
N ALA A 163 -1.16 -7.11 -10.60
CA ALA A 163 -2.37 -7.95 -10.58
C ALA A 163 -3.55 -7.23 -9.93
N LEU A 164 -3.31 -6.53 -8.79
CA LEU A 164 -4.34 -5.75 -8.13
C LEU A 164 -4.84 -4.60 -9.02
N ALA A 165 -3.93 -3.87 -9.68
CA ALA A 165 -4.29 -2.79 -10.60
C ALA A 165 -5.08 -3.32 -11.81
N LEU A 166 -4.58 -4.38 -12.47
CA LEU A 166 -5.22 -5.00 -13.63
C LEU A 166 -6.60 -5.58 -13.31
N SER A 167 -6.77 -6.21 -12.14
CA SER A 167 -8.05 -6.77 -11.74
C SER A 167 -9.16 -5.71 -11.66
N ARG A 168 -8.81 -4.44 -11.45
CA ARG A 168 -9.74 -3.30 -11.40
C ARG A 168 -10.11 -2.75 -12.77
N THR A 169 -9.41 -3.13 -13.83
CA THR A 169 -9.69 -2.67 -15.21
C THR A 169 -10.69 -3.57 -15.93
N VAL A 170 -10.96 -4.75 -15.38
CA VAL A 170 -11.83 -5.76 -16.00
C VAL A 170 -13.21 -5.68 -15.38
N SER A 171 -14.23 -5.45 -16.19
CA SER A 171 -15.64 -5.34 -15.76
C SER A 171 -16.28 -6.70 -15.42
N ASP A 172 -15.79 -7.79 -16.02
CA ASP A 172 -16.22 -9.15 -15.69
C ASP A 172 -15.65 -9.57 -14.33
N ALA A 173 -16.53 -9.84 -13.37
CA ALA A 173 -16.17 -10.13 -11.98
C ALA A 173 -15.38 -11.44 -11.81
N ASP A 174 -15.72 -12.46 -12.60
CA ASP A 174 -15.05 -13.77 -12.55
C ASP A 174 -13.64 -13.67 -13.13
N ARG A 175 -13.49 -12.97 -14.24
CA ARG A 175 -12.20 -12.72 -14.88
C ARG A 175 -11.31 -11.84 -13.99
N SER A 176 -11.88 -10.80 -13.39
CA SER A 176 -11.19 -9.95 -12.41
C SER A 176 -10.65 -10.79 -11.24
N THR A 177 -11.47 -11.67 -10.69
CA THR A 177 -11.08 -12.57 -9.60
C THR A 177 -10.03 -13.60 -10.05
N GLN A 178 -10.13 -14.08 -11.29
CA GLN A 178 -9.18 -15.03 -11.86
C GLN A 178 -7.77 -14.42 -11.99
N ILE A 179 -7.63 -13.13 -12.34
CA ILE A 179 -6.34 -12.42 -12.36
C ILE A 179 -5.66 -12.51 -10.99
N LEU A 180 -6.37 -12.19 -9.91
CA LEU A 180 -5.82 -12.25 -8.55
C LEU A 180 -5.42 -13.67 -8.16
N ARG A 181 -6.28 -14.66 -8.48
CA ARG A 181 -6.04 -16.07 -8.17
C ARG A 181 -4.80 -16.62 -8.90
N ASN A 182 -4.68 -16.33 -10.19
CA ASN A 182 -3.54 -16.78 -11.00
C ASN A 182 -2.22 -16.19 -10.49
N SER A 183 -2.16 -14.88 -10.27
CA SER A 183 -0.95 -14.23 -9.74
C SER A 183 -0.57 -14.76 -8.36
N ARG A 184 -1.56 -15.01 -7.49
CA ARG A 184 -1.33 -15.64 -6.19
C ARG A 184 -0.65 -17.00 -6.34
N ALA A 185 -1.18 -17.88 -7.20
CA ALA A 185 -0.62 -19.20 -7.45
C ALA A 185 0.81 -19.11 -7.99
N MET A 186 1.05 -18.25 -8.98
CA MET A 186 2.38 -18.08 -9.58
C MET A 186 3.42 -17.54 -8.60
N ILE A 187 3.06 -16.57 -7.76
CA ILE A 187 3.96 -16.05 -6.73
C ILE A 187 4.27 -17.13 -5.69
N ARG A 188 3.25 -17.86 -5.20
CA ARG A 188 3.45 -18.94 -4.22
C ARG A 188 4.37 -20.02 -4.75
N SER A 189 4.14 -20.50 -5.97
CA SER A 189 4.98 -21.50 -6.65
C SER A 189 6.44 -21.01 -6.76
N ARG A 190 6.64 -19.79 -7.26
CA ARG A 190 7.99 -19.20 -7.42
C ARG A 190 8.73 -19.02 -6.10
N LEU A 191 8.03 -18.76 -5.00
CA LEU A 191 8.60 -18.63 -3.66
C LEU A 191 8.71 -19.96 -2.91
N GLY A 192 8.27 -21.08 -3.50
CA GLY A 192 8.30 -22.40 -2.86
C GLY A 192 7.36 -22.52 -1.66
N LEU A 193 6.21 -21.82 -1.70
CA LEU A 193 5.23 -21.79 -0.62
C LEU A 193 4.13 -22.85 -0.77
N ASP A 194 4.02 -23.46 -1.93
CA ASP A 194 3.09 -24.56 -2.15
C ASP A 194 3.63 -25.82 -1.46
N PRO A 195 2.75 -26.67 -0.88
CA PRO A 195 3.18 -27.94 -0.38
C PRO A 195 3.92 -28.68 -1.49
N LEU A 196 5.12 -29.19 -1.20
CA LEU A 196 5.80 -30.10 -2.11
C LEU A 196 4.80 -31.23 -2.43
N GLU A 197 4.23 -31.22 -3.64
CA GLU A 197 3.64 -32.44 -4.17
C GLU A 197 4.75 -33.49 -4.05
N ARG A 198 4.53 -34.45 -3.16
CA ARG A 198 5.46 -35.57 -3.02
C ARG A 198 5.55 -36.19 -4.41
N ARG A 199 6.67 -35.92 -5.07
CA ARG A 199 6.99 -36.61 -6.30
C ARG A 199 7.06 -38.10 -5.95
N SER A 200 5.99 -38.82 -6.27
CA SER A 200 5.90 -40.29 -6.24
C SER A 200 6.76 -40.84 -7.33
#